data_6f81a742f908475dd271d6c79ff32c98
#
_entry.id   6f81a742f908475dd271d6c79ff32c98
#
_cell.length_a   1.000
_cell.length_b   1.000
_cell.length_c   1.000
_cell.angle_alpha   90.00
_cell.angle_beta   90.00
_cell.angle_gamma   90.00
#
_symmetry.space_group_name_H-M   'P 1'
#
loop_
_entity.id
_entity.type
_entity.pdbx_description
1 polymer ?
#
loop_
_entity_poly.entity_id
_entity_poly.type
_entity_poly.pdbx_seq_one_letter_code
_entity_poly.pdbx_strand_id
1 'polypeptide(L)'
;MKIGKFLLITLFIFILNIQNLLADDAKMIKGLEIFNETAGCAGFHALKAAGSEANIGPNLDTVNLTEELVKEMVTYGLGVMPAYGEGGILTKEEIDIVSYYVAESAGK
;
A
#
# COMPACT_ATOMS: atom_id res chain seq x y z
N MET A 1 -8.11 -43.35 -11.55
CA MET A 1 -7.11 -43.00 -10.51
C MET A 1 -6.22 -41.84 -10.86
N LYS A 2 -5.72 -41.70 -12.09
CA LYS A 2 -4.91 -40.53 -12.49
C LYS A 2 -5.67 -39.22 -12.55
N ILE A 3 -6.99 -39.25 -12.78
CA ILE A 3 -7.87 -38.06 -12.86
C ILE A 3 -8.08 -37.44 -11.48
N GLY A 4 -8.19 -38.22 -10.40
CA GLY A 4 -8.42 -37.72 -9.04
C GLY A 4 -7.24 -36.90 -8.51
N LYS A 5 -5.99 -37.29 -8.78
CA LYS A 5 -4.79 -36.56 -8.39
C LYS A 5 -4.68 -35.21 -9.11
N PHE A 6 -5.02 -35.20 -10.39
CA PHE A 6 -5.00 -34.00 -11.22
C PHE A 6 -6.04 -32.96 -10.72
N LEU A 7 -7.25 -33.42 -10.40
CA LEU A 7 -8.32 -32.55 -9.83
C LEU A 7 -7.93 -31.96 -8.47
N LEU A 8 -7.27 -32.72 -7.60
CA LEU A 8 -6.80 -32.24 -6.30
C LEU A 8 -5.72 -31.17 -6.43
N ILE A 9 -4.78 -31.34 -7.36
CA ILE A 9 -3.73 -30.34 -7.62
C ILE A 9 -4.33 -29.05 -8.17
N THR A 10 -5.28 -29.15 -9.11
CA THR A 10 -5.97 -28.00 -9.69
C THR A 10 -6.75 -27.24 -8.64
N LEU A 11 -7.47 -27.91 -7.75
CA LEU A 11 -8.20 -27.32 -6.64
C LEU A 11 -7.26 -26.61 -5.67
N PHE A 12 -6.12 -27.20 -5.35
CA PHE A 12 -5.12 -26.61 -4.45
C PHE A 12 -4.55 -25.30 -5.03
N ILE A 13 -4.21 -25.27 -6.32
CA ILE A 13 -3.72 -24.07 -7.02
C ILE A 13 -4.78 -22.98 -7.01
N PHE A 14 -6.05 -23.33 -7.22
CA PHE A 14 -7.17 -22.38 -7.20
C PHE A 14 -7.35 -21.75 -5.81
N ILE A 15 -7.26 -22.51 -4.73
CA ILE A 15 -7.37 -22.03 -3.35
C ILE A 15 -6.22 -21.07 -3.03
N LEU A 16 -4.98 -21.37 -3.44
CA LEU A 16 -3.83 -20.48 -3.25
C LEU A 16 -4.03 -19.13 -3.93
N ASN A 17 -4.58 -19.11 -5.14
CA ASN A 17 -4.84 -17.87 -5.87
C ASN A 17 -5.90 -16.98 -5.16
N ILE A 18 -6.93 -17.59 -4.61
CA ILE A 18 -7.96 -16.86 -3.84
C ILE A 18 -7.36 -16.25 -2.58
N GLN A 19 -6.51 -16.97 -1.86
CA GLN A 19 -5.86 -16.47 -0.65
C GLN A 19 -4.97 -15.26 -0.93
N ASN A 20 -4.21 -15.26 -2.02
CA ASN A 20 -3.38 -14.13 -2.44
C ASN A 20 -4.24 -12.90 -2.76
N LEU A 21 -5.34 -13.09 -3.50
CA LEU A 21 -6.28 -12.01 -3.84
C LEU A 21 -6.88 -11.38 -2.58
N LEU A 22 -7.32 -12.18 -1.62
CA LEU A 22 -7.88 -11.69 -0.35
C LEU A 22 -6.83 -10.94 0.49
N ALA A 23 -5.58 -11.41 0.50
CA ALA A 23 -4.48 -10.76 1.20
C ALA A 23 -4.15 -9.40 0.57
N ASP A 24 -4.16 -9.27 -0.77
CA ASP A 24 -3.93 -8.01 -1.47
C ASP A 24 -5.07 -7.02 -1.20
N ASP A 25 -6.32 -7.46 -1.21
CA ASP A 25 -7.47 -6.62 -0.88
C ASP A 25 -7.40 -6.11 0.56
N ALA A 26 -7.07 -6.97 1.52
CA ALA A 26 -6.91 -6.59 2.93
C ALA A 26 -5.78 -5.58 3.10
N LYS A 27 -4.70 -5.74 2.37
CA LYS A 27 -3.55 -4.82 2.36
C LYS A 27 -3.93 -3.45 1.81
N MET A 28 -4.73 -3.40 0.74
CA MET A 28 -5.23 -2.14 0.18
C MET A 28 -6.17 -1.42 1.15
N ILE A 29 -7.05 -2.12 1.82
CA ILE A 29 -7.96 -1.55 2.83
C ILE A 29 -7.16 -0.97 4.00
N LYS A 30 -6.21 -1.71 4.52
CA LYS A 30 -5.36 -1.27 5.63
C LYS A 30 -4.46 -0.10 5.21
N GLY A 31 -3.95 -0.12 3.99
CA GLY A 31 -3.14 0.96 3.43
C GLY A 31 -3.93 2.27 3.34
N LEU A 32 -5.18 2.21 2.88
CA LEU A 32 -6.08 3.36 2.86
C LEU A 32 -6.31 3.93 4.27
N GLU A 33 -6.52 3.08 5.25
CA GLU A 33 -6.68 3.49 6.66
C GLU A 33 -5.43 4.20 7.18
N ILE A 34 -4.25 3.64 6.92
CA ILE A 34 -2.98 4.25 7.33
C ILE A 34 -2.79 5.61 6.65
N PHE A 35 -3.05 5.69 5.36
CA PHE A 35 -2.92 6.91 4.57
C PHE A 35 -3.84 8.02 5.08
N ASN A 36 -5.11 7.70 5.32
CA ASN A 36 -6.11 8.70 5.72
C ASN A 36 -6.09 9.02 7.22
N GLU A 37 -5.84 8.04 8.08
CA GLU A 37 -6.06 8.17 9.52
C GLU A 37 -4.79 8.02 10.34
N THR A 38 -4.10 6.89 10.24
CA THR A 38 -2.98 6.58 11.13
C THR A 38 -1.79 7.54 10.93
N ALA A 39 -1.38 7.76 9.70
CA ALA A 39 -0.28 8.65 9.35
C ALA A 39 -0.75 10.04 8.88
N GLY A 40 -2.01 10.15 8.43
CA GLY A 40 -2.58 11.42 8.00
C GLY A 40 -1.99 11.98 6.70
N CYS A 41 -1.50 11.12 5.82
CA CYS A 41 -0.92 11.52 4.53
C CYS A 41 -1.90 12.32 3.67
N ALA A 42 -3.20 12.02 3.80
CA ALA A 42 -4.29 12.69 3.08
C ALA A 42 -4.37 14.19 3.39
N GLY A 43 -3.88 14.62 4.53
CA GLY A 43 -3.82 16.05 4.90
C GLY A 43 -2.72 16.83 4.18
N PHE A 44 -1.80 16.15 3.51
CA PHE A 44 -0.65 16.76 2.83
C PHE A 44 -0.60 16.47 1.34
N HIS A 45 -1.05 15.29 0.91
CA HIS A 45 -0.92 14.82 -0.46
C HIS A 45 -2.27 14.59 -1.11
N ALA A 46 -2.40 15.00 -2.37
CA ALA A 46 -3.51 14.56 -3.20
C ALA A 46 -3.26 13.11 -3.64
N LEU A 47 -4.28 12.29 -3.53
CA LEU A 47 -4.34 10.92 -4.04
C LEU A 47 -5.81 10.59 -4.30
N LYS A 48 -6.19 10.50 -5.57
CA LYS A 48 -7.59 10.32 -5.98
C LYS A 48 -8.21 9.06 -5.38
N ALA A 49 -7.47 7.96 -5.36
CA ALA A 49 -7.95 6.69 -4.79
C ALA A 49 -8.29 6.79 -3.31
N ALA A 50 -7.62 7.67 -2.57
CA ALA A 50 -7.89 7.93 -1.14
C ALA A 50 -8.92 9.03 -0.90
N GLY A 51 -9.40 9.69 -1.97
CA GLY A 51 -10.32 10.83 -1.86
C GLY A 51 -9.66 12.10 -1.35
N SER A 52 -8.34 12.21 -1.39
CA SER A 52 -7.62 13.38 -0.87
C SER A 52 -7.26 14.35 -1.98
N GLU A 53 -7.37 15.65 -1.68
CA GLU A 53 -7.10 16.76 -2.61
C GLU A 53 -6.10 17.77 -2.04
N ALA A 54 -5.42 17.45 -0.94
CA ALA A 54 -4.46 18.33 -0.30
C ALA A 54 -3.27 18.64 -1.22
N ASN A 55 -2.69 19.82 -1.08
CA ASN A 55 -1.61 20.30 -1.96
C ASN A 55 -0.39 20.85 -1.18
N ILE A 56 -0.24 20.47 0.07
CA ILE A 56 0.92 20.85 0.87
C ILE A 56 2.16 20.10 0.39
N GLY A 57 2.03 18.79 0.17
CA GLY A 57 3.04 17.96 -0.45
C GLY A 57 2.75 17.70 -1.93
N PRO A 58 3.65 16.99 -2.65
CA PRO A 58 3.40 16.63 -4.04
C PRO A 58 2.12 15.83 -4.24
N ASN A 59 1.47 16.04 -5.39
CA ASN A 59 0.33 15.22 -5.83
C ASN A 59 0.85 13.83 -6.23
N LEU A 60 0.45 12.81 -5.50
CA LEU A 60 0.96 11.45 -5.69
C LEU A 60 0.50 10.82 -7.00
N ASP A 61 -0.61 11.30 -7.58
CA ASP A 61 -1.10 10.81 -8.88
C ASP A 61 -0.26 11.28 -10.06
N THR A 62 0.53 12.34 -9.92
CA THR A 62 1.28 12.95 -11.01
C THR A 62 2.78 12.73 -10.95
N VAL A 63 3.27 12.13 -9.88
CA VAL A 63 4.68 11.78 -9.74
C VAL A 63 4.88 10.29 -10.01
N ASN A 64 6.05 9.93 -10.51
CA ASN A 64 6.35 8.53 -10.82
C ASN A 64 6.87 7.83 -9.56
N LEU A 65 6.03 7.03 -8.94
CA LEU A 65 6.30 6.37 -7.67
C LEU A 65 6.49 4.86 -7.84
N THR A 66 7.53 4.36 -7.16
CA THR A 66 7.70 2.93 -6.92
C THR A 66 7.43 2.65 -5.44
N GLU A 67 7.11 1.40 -5.11
CA GLU A 67 6.90 1.01 -3.71
C GLU A 67 8.15 1.28 -2.86
N GLU A 68 9.34 0.99 -3.40
CA GLU A 68 10.61 1.23 -2.72
C GLU A 68 10.85 2.71 -2.44
N LEU A 69 10.56 3.58 -3.40
CA LEU A 69 10.70 5.02 -3.22
C LEU A 69 9.76 5.55 -2.14
N VAL A 70 8.50 5.12 -2.15
CA VAL A 70 7.54 5.51 -1.12
C VAL A 70 8.01 5.03 0.25
N LYS A 71 8.46 3.78 0.34
CA LYS A 71 9.00 3.19 1.57
C LYS A 71 10.17 4.01 2.13
N GLU A 72 11.09 4.40 1.27
CA GLU A 72 12.24 5.22 1.67
C GLU A 72 11.80 6.59 2.19
N MET A 73 10.92 7.28 1.46
CA MET A 73 10.40 8.60 1.86
C MET A 73 9.64 8.55 3.18
N VAL A 74 8.81 7.55 3.36
CA VAL A 74 8.01 7.38 4.59
C VAL A 74 8.91 7.02 5.77
N THR A 75 9.92 6.18 5.56
CA THR A 75 10.84 5.75 6.62
C THR A 75 11.70 6.90 7.13
N TYR A 76 12.31 7.65 6.23
CA TYR A 76 13.34 8.65 6.55
C TYR A 76 12.85 10.10 6.46
N GLY A 77 11.70 10.34 5.85
CA GLY A 77 11.20 11.69 5.62
C GLY A 77 11.97 12.44 4.54
N LEU A 78 11.49 13.64 4.22
CA LEU A 78 12.16 14.57 3.31
C LEU A 78 11.65 15.98 3.57
N GLY A 79 12.55 16.90 3.90
CA GLY A 79 12.16 18.28 4.22
C GLY A 79 11.18 18.34 5.39
N VAL A 80 9.98 18.89 5.16
CA VAL A 80 8.92 18.98 6.19
C VAL A 80 8.16 17.67 6.39
N MET A 81 8.31 16.71 5.48
CA MET A 81 7.69 15.40 5.62
C MET A 81 8.36 14.63 6.76
N PRO A 82 7.61 14.20 7.79
CA PRO A 82 8.20 13.48 8.93
C PRO A 82 8.82 12.14 8.53
N ALA A 83 9.82 11.72 9.30
CA ALA A 83 10.39 10.39 9.22
C ALA A 83 9.53 9.41 10.02
N TYR A 84 8.48 8.89 9.42
CA TYR A 84 7.50 8.04 10.12
C TYR A 84 8.14 6.75 10.68
N GLY A 85 9.12 6.20 9.99
CA GLY A 85 9.83 5.01 10.44
C GLY A 85 10.85 5.32 11.53
N GLU A 86 11.80 6.19 11.25
CA GLU A 86 12.84 6.57 12.23
C GLU A 86 12.24 7.27 13.43
N GLY A 87 11.20 8.07 13.24
CA GLY A 87 10.50 8.76 14.32
C GLY A 87 9.58 7.86 15.15
N GLY A 88 9.41 6.60 14.79
CA GLY A 88 8.59 5.65 15.53
C GLY A 88 7.07 5.89 15.42
N ILE A 89 6.62 6.64 14.40
CA ILE A 89 5.20 6.94 14.19
C ILE A 89 4.48 5.74 13.57
N LEU A 90 5.14 5.07 12.61
CA LEU A 90 4.64 3.86 11.96
C LEU A 90 5.60 2.69 12.21
N THR A 91 5.03 1.50 12.35
CA THR A 91 5.82 0.27 12.37
C THR A 91 6.35 -0.06 10.98
N LYS A 92 7.34 -0.92 10.89
CA LYS A 92 7.86 -1.41 9.62
C LYS A 92 6.76 -2.06 8.77
N GLU A 93 5.88 -2.83 9.39
CA GLU A 93 4.74 -3.46 8.71
C GLU A 93 3.78 -2.42 8.14
N GLU A 94 3.44 -1.40 8.92
CA GLU A 94 2.58 -0.31 8.47
C GLU A 94 3.20 0.47 7.31
N ILE A 95 4.51 0.69 7.33
CA ILE A 95 5.23 1.33 6.24
C ILE A 95 5.16 0.48 4.97
N ASP A 96 5.38 -0.82 5.08
CA ASP A 96 5.27 -1.75 3.95
C ASP A 96 3.85 -1.70 3.34
N ILE A 97 2.83 -1.70 4.17
CA ILE A 97 1.43 -1.68 3.75
C ILE A 97 1.06 -0.36 3.06
N VAL A 98 1.38 0.78 3.66
CA VAL A 98 1.04 2.08 3.06
C VAL A 98 1.83 2.35 1.80
N SER A 99 3.08 1.90 1.72
CA SER A 99 3.91 2.03 0.53
C SER A 99 3.34 1.22 -0.64
N TYR A 100 2.92 0.00 -0.38
CA TYR A 100 2.21 -0.83 -1.34
C TYR A 100 0.93 -0.13 -1.82
N TYR A 101 0.12 0.36 -0.88
CA TYR A 101 -1.13 1.05 -1.19
C TYR A 101 -0.92 2.26 -2.11
N VAL A 102 0.03 3.12 -1.77
CA VAL A 102 0.31 4.32 -2.57
C VAL A 102 0.81 3.94 -3.96
N ALA A 103 1.77 3.00 -4.06
CA ALA A 103 2.32 2.58 -5.35
C ALA A 103 1.27 1.96 -6.27
N GLU A 104 0.35 1.17 -5.71
CA GLU A 104 -0.74 0.56 -6.48
C GLU A 104 -1.85 1.53 -6.86
N SER A 105 -2.08 2.58 -6.06
CA SER A 105 -3.20 3.51 -6.21
C SER A 105 -2.85 4.76 -7.01
N ALA A 106 -1.60 5.20 -6.99
CA ALA A 106 -1.18 6.45 -7.60
C ALA A 106 -1.38 6.44 -9.13
N GLY A 107 -2.01 7.48 -9.65
CA GLY A 107 -2.25 7.65 -11.09
C GLY A 107 -3.38 6.80 -11.66
N LYS A 108 -4.19 6.19 -10.82
CA LYS A 108 -5.27 5.29 -11.27
C LYS A 108 -6.63 5.97 -11.42
#